data_85eec00f70113b7922c4fb991d210351
#
_entry.id   85eec00f70113b7922c4fb991d210351
#
_cell.length_a   1.000
_cell.length_b   1.000
_cell.length_c   1.000
_cell.angle_alpha   90.00
_cell.angle_beta   90.00
_cell.angle_gamma   90.00
#
_symmetry.space_group_name_H-M   'P 1'
#
loop_
_entity.id
_entity.type
_entity.pdbx_description
1 polymer ?
#
loop_
_entity_poly.entity_id
_entity_poly.type
_entity_poly.pdbx_seq_one_letter_code
_entity_poly.pdbx_strand_id
1 'polypeptide(L)'
;MDRDEAIQKARTEAEEMYRNGQFLCSEAVFLVANEYLCKPVSDEVVKLASGFPVGMGLAGCACGALTGGVMSLGLKYGRTQAAAPTPGMFEAAKELHDRFL
;
A
#
# COMPACT_ATOMS: atom_id res chain seq x y z
N MET A 1 11.76 1.73 -18.50
CA MET A 1 11.17 0.50 -17.90
C MET A 1 9.70 0.46 -18.24
N ASP A 2 9.23 -0.61 -18.83
CA ASP A 2 7.81 -0.70 -19.14
C ASP A 2 6.98 -1.02 -17.89
N ARG A 3 5.66 -0.99 -18.04
CA ARG A 3 4.75 -1.17 -16.92
C ARG A 3 4.90 -2.55 -16.26
N ASP A 4 5.03 -3.60 -17.04
CA ASP A 4 5.12 -4.95 -16.50
C ASP A 4 6.43 -5.18 -15.76
N GLU A 5 7.53 -4.65 -16.28
CA GLU A 5 8.82 -4.71 -15.60
C GLU A 5 8.78 -3.94 -14.28
N ALA A 6 8.16 -2.76 -14.26
CA ALA A 6 8.04 -1.97 -13.05
C ALA A 6 7.22 -2.70 -11.99
N ILE A 7 6.13 -3.35 -12.37
CA ILE A 7 5.29 -4.12 -11.46
C ILE A 7 6.07 -5.29 -10.88
N GLN A 8 6.80 -6.05 -11.70
CA GLN A 8 7.59 -7.18 -11.23
C GLN A 8 8.70 -6.74 -10.29
N LYS A 9 9.37 -5.65 -10.61
CA LYS A 9 10.43 -5.11 -9.75
C LYS A 9 9.88 -4.64 -8.41
N ALA A 10 8.76 -3.93 -8.42
CA ALA A 10 8.11 -3.48 -7.19
C ALA A 10 7.72 -4.67 -6.30
N ARG A 11 7.15 -5.70 -6.90
CA ARG A 11 6.77 -6.92 -6.21
C ARG A 11 7.98 -7.58 -5.54
N THR A 12 9.07 -7.73 -6.29
CA THR A 12 10.29 -8.35 -5.77
C THR A 12 10.86 -7.55 -4.61
N GLU A 13 10.91 -6.23 -4.72
CA GLU A 13 11.43 -5.37 -3.67
C GLU A 13 10.60 -5.48 -2.38
N ALA A 14 9.27 -5.49 -2.51
CA ALA A 14 8.41 -5.63 -1.34
C ALA A 14 8.58 -7.00 -0.68
N GLU A 15 8.67 -8.06 -1.45
CA GLU A 15 8.92 -9.40 -0.92
C GLU A 15 10.24 -9.47 -0.17
N GLU A 16 11.30 -8.87 -0.71
CA GLU A 16 12.60 -8.86 -0.07
C GLU A 16 12.60 -8.12 1.26
N MET A 17 11.93 -6.98 1.31
CA MET A 17 11.80 -6.24 2.57
C MET A 17 11.13 -7.08 3.65
N TYR A 18 10.11 -7.82 3.28
CA TYR A 18 9.40 -8.68 4.21
C TYR A 18 10.25 -9.88 4.63
N ARG A 19 10.87 -10.56 3.67
CA ARG A 19 11.71 -11.74 3.94
C ARG A 19 12.91 -11.41 4.82
N ASN A 20 13.50 -10.24 4.59
CA ASN A 20 14.70 -9.83 5.34
C ASN A 20 14.37 -9.29 6.73
N GLY A 21 13.09 -9.23 7.10
CA GLY A 21 12.69 -8.73 8.40
C GLY A 21 12.82 -7.23 8.57
N GLN A 22 13.02 -6.50 7.47
CA GLN A 22 13.18 -5.04 7.53
C GLN A 22 11.84 -4.35 7.79
N PHE A 23 10.79 -4.81 7.10
CA PHE A 23 9.46 -4.25 7.22
C PHE A 23 8.42 -5.36 7.18
N LEU A 24 7.27 -5.09 7.78
CA LEU A 24 6.14 -6.00 7.73
C LEU A 24 5.31 -5.77 6.46
N CYS A 25 4.31 -6.60 6.22
CA CYS A 25 3.61 -6.64 4.92
C CYS A 25 3.00 -5.30 4.49
N SER A 26 2.25 -4.64 5.35
CA SER A 26 1.63 -3.35 5.00
C SER A 26 2.67 -2.25 4.81
N GLU A 27 3.72 -2.26 5.61
CA GLU A 27 4.80 -1.29 5.52
C GLU A 27 5.57 -1.45 4.22
N ALA A 28 5.93 -2.69 3.86
CA ALA A 28 6.68 -2.96 2.64
C ALA A 28 5.88 -2.54 1.40
N VAL A 29 4.60 -2.88 1.34
CA VAL A 29 3.73 -2.50 0.23
C VAL A 29 3.66 -0.98 0.09
N PHE A 30 3.47 -0.27 1.21
CA PHE A 30 3.38 1.18 1.19
C PHE A 30 4.67 1.83 0.73
N LEU A 31 5.82 1.39 1.25
CA LEU A 31 7.12 1.99 0.89
C LEU A 31 7.41 1.81 -0.60
N VAL A 32 7.17 0.63 -1.13
CA VAL A 32 7.41 0.37 -2.55
C VAL A 32 6.46 1.18 -3.42
N ALA A 33 5.18 1.26 -3.05
CA ALA A 33 4.22 2.07 -3.79
C ALA A 33 4.62 3.55 -3.78
N ASN A 34 5.04 4.07 -2.62
CA ASN A 34 5.50 5.45 -2.52
C ASN A 34 6.67 5.73 -3.47
N GLU A 35 7.63 4.82 -3.53
CA GLU A 35 8.78 4.95 -4.42
C GLU A 35 8.35 5.00 -5.89
N TYR A 36 7.49 4.08 -6.30
CA TYR A 36 7.06 4.00 -7.70
C TYR A 36 6.07 5.08 -8.11
N LEU A 37 5.47 5.79 -7.15
CA LEU A 37 4.65 6.97 -7.41
C LEU A 37 5.44 8.28 -7.28
N CYS A 38 6.77 8.20 -7.34
CA CYS A 38 7.68 9.35 -7.28
C CYS A 38 7.66 10.06 -5.92
N LYS A 39 7.51 9.30 -4.85
CA LYS A 39 7.55 9.77 -3.45
C LYS A 39 6.64 10.96 -3.17
N PRO A 40 5.31 10.81 -3.35
CA PRO A 40 4.40 11.89 -2.98
C PRO A 40 4.47 12.26 -1.50
N VAL A 41 4.97 11.35 -0.64
CA VAL A 41 5.18 11.64 0.78
C VAL A 41 6.56 11.15 1.20
N SER A 42 7.05 11.63 2.35
CA SER A 42 8.32 11.13 2.86
C SER A 42 8.16 9.69 3.37
N ASP A 43 9.25 8.93 3.37
CA ASP A 43 9.23 7.54 3.81
C ASP A 43 8.82 7.40 5.28
N GLU A 44 8.99 8.43 6.09
CA GLU A 44 8.57 8.41 7.49
C GLU A 44 7.08 8.14 7.65
N VAL A 45 6.27 8.48 6.66
CA VAL A 45 4.83 8.26 6.70
C VAL A 45 4.49 6.76 6.80
N VAL A 46 5.43 5.88 6.48
CA VAL A 46 5.25 4.42 6.60
C VAL A 46 4.79 4.01 8.00
N LYS A 47 5.11 4.78 9.01
CA LYS A 47 4.68 4.46 10.38
C LYS A 47 3.17 4.34 10.53
N LEU A 48 2.40 4.97 9.65
CA LEU A 48 0.94 4.85 9.65
C LEU A 48 0.48 3.45 9.26
N ALA A 49 1.34 2.66 8.63
CA ALA A 49 1.03 1.29 8.24
C ALA A 49 1.39 0.27 9.32
N SER A 50 2.05 0.69 10.39
CA SER A 50 2.66 -0.24 11.36
C SER A 50 1.65 -0.99 12.23
N GLY A 51 0.41 -0.57 12.27
CA GLY A 51 -0.64 -1.27 13.04
C GLY A 51 -1.42 -2.29 12.24
N PHE A 52 -1.28 -2.33 10.92
CA PHE A 52 -2.05 -3.22 10.06
C PHE A 52 -1.53 -4.66 9.95
N PRO A 53 -0.20 -4.93 10.12
CA PRO A 53 0.30 -6.28 9.91
C PRO A 53 -0.39 -7.33 10.79
N VAL A 54 -0.39 -8.55 10.29
CA VAL A 54 -1.02 -9.74 10.91
C VAL A 54 -2.50 -9.48 11.20
N GLY A 55 -3.20 -8.94 10.19
CA GLY A 55 -4.62 -8.71 10.28
C GLY A 55 -5.02 -7.71 11.33
N MET A 56 -4.40 -6.54 11.32
CA MET A 56 -4.62 -5.46 12.26
C MET A 56 -4.21 -5.83 13.69
N GLY A 57 -2.91 -5.87 13.89
CA GLY A 57 -2.35 -6.07 15.22
C GLY A 57 -2.67 -7.44 15.79
N LEU A 58 -2.53 -8.50 14.98
CA LEU A 58 -2.77 -9.89 15.37
C LEU A 58 -4.26 -10.24 15.56
N ALA A 59 -5.18 -9.37 15.16
CA ALA A 59 -6.61 -9.65 15.30
C ALA A 59 -7.15 -10.66 14.27
N GLY A 60 -6.34 -11.01 13.26
CA GLY A 60 -6.76 -11.96 12.23
C GLY A 60 -7.80 -11.42 11.25
N CYS A 61 -7.85 -10.09 11.10
CA CYS A 61 -8.75 -9.43 10.15
C CYS A 61 -8.11 -9.34 8.75
N ALA A 62 -8.22 -8.19 8.07
CA ALA A 62 -7.70 -8.04 6.73
C ALA A 62 -6.17 -8.17 6.68
N CYS A 63 -5.67 -8.82 5.64
CA CYS A 63 -4.24 -8.98 5.43
C CYS A 63 -3.54 -7.62 5.24
N GLY A 64 -2.35 -7.47 5.82
CA GLY A 64 -1.58 -6.23 5.72
C GLY A 64 -1.19 -5.86 4.30
N ALA A 65 -1.01 -6.84 3.41
CA ALA A 65 -0.75 -6.54 2.01
C ALA A 65 -1.94 -5.81 1.37
N LEU A 66 -3.16 -6.20 1.73
CA LEU A 66 -4.35 -5.53 1.24
C LEU A 66 -4.50 -4.14 1.85
N THR A 67 -4.39 -4.02 3.17
CA THR A 67 -4.53 -2.71 3.84
C THR A 67 -3.44 -1.73 3.44
N GLY A 68 -2.19 -2.20 3.32
CA GLY A 68 -1.11 -1.38 2.80
C GLY A 68 -1.36 -0.93 1.36
N GLY A 69 -1.93 -1.82 0.55
CA GLY A 69 -2.34 -1.47 -0.81
C GLY A 69 -3.41 -0.40 -0.84
N VAL A 70 -4.43 -0.51 0.01
CA VAL A 70 -5.49 0.51 0.11
C VAL A 70 -4.91 1.85 0.56
N MET A 71 -4.03 1.84 1.56
CA MET A 71 -3.34 3.07 1.97
C MET A 71 -2.59 3.71 0.80
N SER A 72 -1.92 2.88 -0.01
CA SER A 72 -1.14 3.35 -1.15
C SER A 72 -2.00 4.01 -2.21
N LEU A 73 -3.25 3.57 -2.39
CA LEU A 73 -4.18 4.26 -3.28
C LEU A 73 -4.45 5.68 -2.83
N GLY A 74 -4.40 5.94 -1.52
CA GLY A 74 -4.55 7.28 -0.98
C GLY A 74 -3.45 8.24 -1.41
N LEU A 75 -2.27 7.74 -1.76
CA LEU A 75 -1.19 8.58 -2.26
C LEU A 75 -1.58 9.27 -3.57
N LYS A 76 -2.44 8.63 -4.36
CA LYS A 76 -2.87 9.17 -5.65
C LYS A 76 -4.28 9.75 -5.60
N TYR A 77 -5.19 9.10 -4.89
CA TYR A 77 -6.61 9.43 -4.91
C TYR A 77 -7.12 10.03 -3.60
N GLY A 78 -6.26 10.16 -2.59
CA GLY A 78 -6.67 10.69 -1.31
C GLY A 78 -6.98 12.18 -1.36
N ARG A 79 -7.68 12.66 -0.33
CA ARG A 79 -8.01 14.07 -0.20
C ARG A 79 -7.48 14.61 1.12
N THR A 80 -7.18 15.90 1.13
CA THR A 80 -6.68 16.57 2.34
C THR A 80 -7.65 17.65 2.84
N GLN A 81 -8.78 17.80 2.19
CA GLN A 81 -9.76 18.83 2.54
C GLN A 81 -11.14 18.21 2.67
N ALA A 82 -12.01 18.87 3.44
CA ALA A 82 -13.40 18.45 3.58
C ALA A 82 -14.13 18.71 2.27
N ALA A 83 -14.36 17.66 1.52
CA ALA A 83 -14.99 17.72 0.20
C ALA A 83 -15.58 16.34 -0.12
N ALA A 84 -16.20 16.22 -1.29
CA ALA A 84 -16.63 14.91 -1.77
C ALA A 84 -15.42 14.01 -1.97
N PRO A 85 -15.58 12.67 -1.83
CA PRO A 85 -14.49 11.74 -2.12
C PRO A 85 -13.94 11.94 -3.52
N THR A 86 -12.62 11.78 -3.67
CA THR A 86 -11.97 11.90 -4.96
C THR A 86 -12.54 10.88 -5.93
N PRO A 87 -12.92 11.28 -7.15
CA PRO A 87 -13.40 10.33 -8.15
C PRO A 87 -12.39 9.21 -8.36
N GLY A 88 -12.88 7.97 -8.38
CA GLY A 88 -12.04 6.80 -8.59
C GLY A 88 -11.49 6.16 -7.34
N MET A 89 -11.52 6.84 -6.19
CA MET A 89 -10.95 6.28 -4.96
C MET A 89 -11.68 5.02 -4.50
N PHE A 90 -13.00 5.09 -4.40
CA PHE A 90 -13.78 3.94 -3.94
C PHE A 90 -13.75 2.79 -4.95
N GLU A 91 -13.81 3.12 -6.23
CA GLU A 91 -13.75 2.11 -7.29
C GLU A 91 -12.40 1.38 -7.26
N ALA A 92 -11.30 2.10 -7.12
CA ALA A 92 -9.97 1.49 -7.05
C ALA A 92 -9.81 0.63 -5.82
N ALA A 93 -10.27 1.10 -4.66
CA ALA A 93 -10.18 0.35 -3.41
C ALA A 93 -11.01 -0.92 -3.47
N LYS A 94 -12.22 -0.83 -4.03
CA LYS A 94 -13.08 -2.00 -4.19
C LYS A 94 -12.48 -3.01 -5.15
N GLU A 95 -11.94 -2.56 -6.27
CA GLU A 95 -11.29 -3.45 -7.23
C GLU A 95 -10.10 -4.17 -6.61
N LEU A 96 -9.27 -3.46 -5.86
CA LEU A 96 -8.15 -4.08 -5.16
C LEU A 96 -8.64 -5.14 -4.18
N HIS A 97 -9.64 -4.82 -3.38
CA HIS A 97 -10.25 -5.76 -2.44
C HIS A 97 -10.76 -7.00 -3.14
N ASP A 98 -11.55 -6.81 -4.21
CA ASP A 98 -12.18 -7.91 -4.91
C ASP A 98 -11.17 -8.83 -5.61
N ARG A 99 -10.12 -8.25 -6.17
CA ARG A 99 -9.06 -9.03 -6.83
C ARG A 99 -8.15 -9.75 -5.84
N PHE A 100 -8.01 -9.20 -4.64
CA PHE A 100 -7.16 -9.80 -3.62
C PHE A 100 -7.77 -11.07 -3.05
N LEU A 101 -9.09 -11.12 -2.95
CA LEU A 101 -9.82 -12.29 -2.47
C LEU A 101 -10.05 -13.36 -3.59
#